data_15c8485420b1910f4fb31557d4656b4d
#
_entry.id   15c8485420b1910f4fb31557d4656b4d
#
_cell.length_a   1.000
_cell.length_b   1.000
_cell.length_c   1.000
_cell.angle_alpha   90.00
_cell.angle_beta   90.00
_cell.angle_gamma   90.00
#
_symmetry.space_group_name_H-M   'P 1'
#
loop_
_entity.id
_entity.type
_entity.pdbx_description
1 polymer ?
#
loop_
_entity_poly.entity_id
_entity_poly.type
_entity_poly.pdbx_seq_one_letter_code
_entity_poly.pdbx_strand_id
1 'polypeptide(L)'
;MVLADRIRLANTRQLLRAFGGLNETYGCSEAEYSAGVNFSTRDFPALSTRTPRRRLRALTGLNGMYHLNGLLTVCGRDVVYTPDDAAAPAVTKLDAVTDGRKALVGIGTKILIFPDKLAFDTA
;
A
#
# COMPACT_ATOMS: atom_id res chain seq x y z
N MET A 1 13.80 -33.42 51.19
CA MET A 1 13.09 -32.69 50.12
C MET A 1 14.17 -31.88 49.39
N VAL A 2 14.67 -32.41 48.26
CA VAL A 2 15.75 -31.76 47.49
C VAL A 2 15.04 -30.72 46.58
N LEU A 3 15.28 -29.44 46.81
CA LEU A 3 14.84 -28.40 45.92
C LEU A 3 15.57 -28.52 44.58
N ALA A 4 14.82 -28.77 43.52
CA ALA A 4 15.36 -28.83 42.17
C ALA A 4 16.12 -27.54 41.87
N ASP A 5 17.41 -27.68 41.59
CA ASP A 5 18.27 -26.57 41.20
C ASP A 5 17.67 -25.91 39.95
N ARG A 6 17.32 -24.60 40.05
CA ARG A 6 16.76 -23.90 38.90
C ARG A 6 17.84 -23.79 37.84
N ILE A 7 17.62 -24.51 36.73
CA ILE A 7 18.44 -24.36 35.53
C ILE A 7 18.38 -22.87 35.10
N ARG A 8 19.41 -22.13 35.39
CA ARG A 8 19.55 -20.75 34.85
C ARG A 8 19.99 -20.90 33.39
N LEU A 9 19.03 -20.72 32.48
CA LEU A 9 19.35 -20.58 31.06
C LEU A 9 20.29 -19.37 30.91
N ALA A 10 21.46 -19.59 30.32
CA ALA A 10 22.38 -18.51 30.00
C ALA A 10 21.68 -17.55 29.00
N ASN A 11 21.63 -16.29 29.34
CA ASN A 11 21.05 -15.28 28.47
C ASN A 11 22.05 -15.00 27.34
N THR A 12 21.90 -15.70 26.23
CA THR A 12 22.77 -15.52 25.05
C THR A 12 22.22 -14.35 24.24
N ARG A 13 23.00 -13.30 24.12
CA ARG A 13 22.66 -12.13 23.31
C ARG A 13 23.35 -12.27 21.94
N GLN A 14 22.55 -12.44 20.89
CA GLN A 14 23.04 -12.47 19.53
C GLN A 14 22.75 -11.13 18.85
N LEU A 15 23.78 -10.56 18.24
CA LEU A 15 23.65 -9.31 17.49
C LEU A 15 23.58 -9.63 15.99
N LEU A 16 22.40 -9.52 15.40
CA LEU A 16 22.21 -9.59 13.96
C LEU A 16 22.52 -8.22 13.34
N ARG A 17 23.56 -8.12 12.52
CA ARG A 17 23.97 -6.88 11.86
C ARG A 17 23.31 -6.65 10.49
N ALA A 18 22.79 -7.69 9.89
CA ALA A 18 22.09 -7.61 8.61
C ALA A 18 21.01 -8.70 8.55
N PHE A 19 19.87 -8.37 7.96
CA PHE A 19 18.80 -9.31 7.67
C PHE A 19 18.90 -9.77 6.22
N GLY A 20 18.82 -11.10 5.99
CA GLY A 20 18.84 -11.71 4.67
C GLY A 20 17.53 -11.58 3.89
N GLY A 21 16.45 -11.15 4.56
CA GLY A 21 15.14 -10.99 3.95
C GLY A 21 14.16 -12.12 4.24
N LEU A 22 13.09 -12.19 3.47
CA LEU A 22 12.06 -13.23 3.58
C LEU A 22 12.53 -14.50 2.86
N ASN A 23 12.57 -15.62 3.59
CA ASN A 23 12.87 -16.93 3.05
C ASN A 23 11.77 -17.92 3.46
N GLU A 24 10.90 -18.28 2.54
CA GLU A 24 9.78 -19.21 2.75
C GLU A 24 10.21 -20.70 2.56
N THR A 25 11.49 -20.96 2.34
CA THR A 25 12.01 -22.34 2.21
C THR A 25 12.32 -22.96 3.57
N TYR A 26 12.48 -24.29 3.60
CA TYR A 26 12.85 -25.03 4.82
C TYR A 26 14.25 -24.71 5.39
N GLY A 27 15.07 -23.98 4.63
CA GLY A 27 16.45 -23.63 5.01
C GLY A 27 16.60 -22.18 5.50
N CYS A 28 15.62 -21.64 6.23
CA CYS A 28 15.70 -20.29 6.78
C CYS A 28 16.87 -20.19 7.77
N SER A 29 17.82 -19.28 7.51
CA SER A 29 18.94 -19.01 8.40
C SER A 29 18.55 -18.08 9.55
N GLU A 30 19.41 -17.98 10.59
CA GLU A 30 19.16 -17.05 11.72
C GLU A 30 19.11 -15.57 11.29
N ALA A 31 19.65 -15.22 10.13
CA ALA A 31 19.63 -13.87 9.58
C ALA A 31 18.39 -13.60 8.69
N GLU A 32 17.57 -14.62 8.44
CA GLU A 32 16.38 -14.53 7.59
C GLU A 32 15.11 -14.71 8.42
N TYR A 33 13.96 -14.36 7.87
CA TYR A 33 12.66 -14.62 8.48
C TYR A 33 11.73 -15.34 7.51
N SER A 34 10.95 -16.28 8.01
CA SER A 34 9.98 -17.06 7.22
C SER A 34 8.61 -16.40 7.13
N ALA A 35 8.28 -15.50 8.05
CA ALA A 35 7.04 -14.75 8.04
C ALA A 35 7.23 -13.41 8.74
N GLY A 36 6.56 -12.37 8.27
CA GLY A 36 6.63 -11.05 8.89
C GLY A 36 5.38 -10.23 8.62
N VAL A 37 4.92 -9.51 9.63
CA VAL A 37 3.79 -8.59 9.53
C VAL A 37 4.24 -7.19 9.92
N ASN A 38 3.88 -6.20 9.11
CA ASN A 38 4.22 -4.80 9.32
C ASN A 38 5.72 -4.44 9.29
N PHE A 39 6.53 -5.27 8.64
CA PHE A 39 7.93 -4.96 8.35
C PHE A 39 8.11 -4.38 6.95
N SER A 40 9.17 -3.59 6.79
CA SER A 40 9.61 -3.01 5.53
C SER A 40 11.10 -3.28 5.34
N THR A 41 11.46 -3.69 4.14
CA THR A 41 12.86 -3.86 3.71
C THR A 41 13.39 -2.65 2.97
N ARG A 42 12.69 -1.51 3.02
CA ARG A 42 13.06 -0.27 2.31
C ARG A 42 14.46 0.22 2.71
N ASP A 43 14.82 0.02 3.97
CA ASP A 43 16.09 0.47 4.55
C ASP A 43 17.12 -0.67 4.66
N PHE A 44 17.04 -1.65 3.73
CA PHE A 44 17.97 -2.78 3.72
C PHE A 44 19.43 -2.31 3.88
N PRO A 45 20.27 -2.96 4.73
CA PRO A 45 20.05 -4.24 5.41
C PRO A 45 19.32 -4.15 6.78
N ALA A 46 18.78 -3.01 7.14
CA ALA A 46 18.00 -2.87 8.35
C ALA A 46 16.54 -3.27 8.10
N LEU A 47 15.95 -3.95 9.09
CA LEU A 47 14.52 -4.24 9.11
C LEU A 47 13.81 -3.13 9.88
N SER A 48 12.99 -2.35 9.20
CA SER A 48 12.21 -1.27 9.80
C SER A 48 10.74 -1.63 9.94
N THR A 49 10.04 -0.97 10.83
CA THR A 49 8.59 -1.09 10.90
C THR A 49 7.94 -0.32 9.77
N ARG A 50 6.89 -0.89 9.19
CA ARG A 50 6.11 -0.20 8.17
C ARG A 50 5.43 1.02 8.77
N THR A 51 5.49 2.15 8.08
CA THR A 51 4.74 3.35 8.47
C THR A 51 3.24 3.06 8.57
N PRO A 52 2.54 3.62 9.57
CA PRO A 52 1.11 3.41 9.73
C PRO A 52 0.35 3.93 8.52
N ARG A 53 -0.69 3.20 8.13
CA ARG A 53 -1.60 3.63 7.06
C ARG A 53 -2.64 4.57 7.64
N ARG A 54 -2.82 5.72 7.01
CA ARG A 54 -3.90 6.64 7.32
C ARG A 54 -5.03 6.45 6.32
N ARG A 55 -6.26 6.40 6.81
CA ARG A 55 -7.44 6.42 5.95
C ARG A 55 -7.60 7.81 5.35
N LEU A 56 -7.48 7.94 4.04
CA LEU A 56 -7.67 9.22 3.34
C LEU A 56 -9.15 9.54 3.20
N ARG A 57 -9.97 8.57 2.78
CA ARG A 57 -11.38 8.77 2.46
C ARG A 57 -12.18 7.47 2.60
N ALA A 58 -13.46 7.58 2.93
CA ALA A 58 -14.41 6.50 2.76
C ALA A 58 -15.03 6.63 1.37
N LEU A 59 -14.99 5.58 0.57
CA LEU A 59 -15.61 5.51 -0.75
C LEU A 59 -16.62 4.37 -0.76
N THR A 60 -17.77 4.61 -1.37
CA THR A 60 -18.82 3.61 -1.56
C THR A 60 -19.00 3.40 -3.06
N GLY A 61 -19.10 2.14 -3.50
CA GLY A 61 -19.27 1.82 -4.91
C GLY A 61 -18.08 2.22 -5.78
N LEU A 62 -16.85 1.97 -5.31
CA LEU A 62 -15.64 2.28 -6.07
C LEU A 62 -15.52 1.40 -7.31
N ASN A 63 -15.61 1.99 -8.49
CA ASN A 63 -15.54 1.34 -9.80
C ASN A 63 -14.15 1.40 -10.42
N GLY A 64 -13.35 2.40 -10.06
CA GLY A 64 -11.97 2.55 -10.53
C GLY A 64 -11.21 3.63 -9.76
N MET A 65 -9.90 3.48 -9.71
CA MET A 65 -8.99 4.43 -9.05
C MET A 65 -7.69 4.50 -9.83
N TYR A 66 -7.18 5.72 -10.05
CA TYR A 66 -5.91 5.95 -10.72
C TYR A 66 -5.22 7.18 -10.15
N HIS A 67 -3.89 7.14 -10.07
CA HIS A 67 -3.08 8.27 -9.60
C HIS A 67 -2.23 8.81 -10.75
N LEU A 68 -2.43 10.10 -11.07
CA LEU A 68 -1.62 10.88 -12.00
C LEU A 68 -1.75 12.35 -11.62
N ASN A 69 -0.69 12.96 -11.09
CA ASN A 69 -0.68 14.33 -10.53
C ASN A 69 -1.76 14.59 -9.48
N GLY A 70 -2.37 13.53 -8.99
CA GLY A 70 -3.48 13.50 -8.07
C GLY A 70 -4.23 12.19 -8.15
N LEU A 71 -5.20 11.99 -7.27
CA LEU A 71 -5.98 10.78 -7.18
C LEU A 71 -7.34 10.96 -7.86
N LEU A 72 -7.55 10.25 -8.97
CA LEU A 72 -8.86 10.14 -9.64
C LEU A 72 -9.57 8.89 -9.12
N THR A 73 -10.82 9.04 -8.68
CA THR A 73 -11.69 7.96 -8.23
C THR A 73 -13.02 8.02 -8.95
N VAL A 74 -13.51 6.86 -9.38
CA VAL A 74 -14.83 6.72 -10.00
C VAL A 74 -15.70 5.90 -9.05
N CYS A 75 -16.78 6.51 -8.55
CA CYS A 75 -17.73 5.90 -7.62
C CYS A 75 -19.14 5.99 -8.24
N GLY A 76 -19.67 4.84 -8.66
CA GLY A 76 -20.91 4.82 -9.46
C GLY A 76 -20.73 5.62 -10.75
N ARG A 77 -21.44 6.74 -10.88
CA ARG A 77 -21.34 7.67 -11.99
C ARG A 77 -20.56 8.95 -11.67
N ASP A 78 -20.09 9.10 -10.44
CA ASP A 78 -19.35 10.28 -10.01
C ASP A 78 -17.84 10.07 -10.22
N VAL A 79 -17.20 11.03 -10.85
CA VAL A 79 -15.74 11.10 -10.97
C VAL A 79 -15.24 12.21 -10.04
N VAL A 80 -14.33 11.85 -9.17
CA VAL A 80 -13.73 12.77 -8.21
C VAL A 80 -12.23 12.78 -8.41
N TYR A 81 -11.67 13.92 -8.70
CA TYR A 81 -10.24 14.16 -8.78
C TYR A 81 -9.76 14.96 -7.57
N THR A 82 -8.69 14.55 -6.98
CA THR A 82 -8.04 15.23 -5.85
C THR A 82 -6.58 15.45 -6.24
N PRO A 83 -6.16 16.65 -6.61
CA PRO A 83 -4.75 16.97 -6.85
C PRO A 83 -3.89 16.70 -5.61
N ASP A 84 -2.61 16.34 -5.81
CA ASP A 84 -1.71 15.99 -4.70
C ASP A 84 -1.43 17.17 -3.76
N ASP A 85 -1.49 18.39 -4.27
CA ASP A 85 -1.26 19.64 -3.55
C ASP A 85 -2.53 20.31 -3.01
N ALA A 86 -3.70 19.73 -3.30
CA ALA A 86 -4.96 20.33 -2.91
C ALA A 86 -5.41 19.92 -1.49
N ALA A 87 -5.88 20.89 -0.72
CA ALA A 87 -6.45 20.65 0.61
C ALA A 87 -7.83 19.96 0.54
N ALA A 88 -8.54 20.07 -0.58
CA ALA A 88 -9.88 19.50 -0.77
C ALA A 88 -10.03 18.85 -2.15
N PRO A 89 -10.83 17.77 -2.27
CA PRO A 89 -11.07 17.13 -3.56
C PRO A 89 -11.87 18.05 -4.49
N ALA A 90 -11.39 18.19 -5.72
CA ALA A 90 -12.18 18.79 -6.79
C ALA A 90 -13.16 17.72 -7.32
N VAL A 91 -14.46 17.98 -7.19
CA VAL A 91 -15.49 17.08 -7.71
C VAL A 91 -15.80 17.51 -9.15
N THR A 92 -15.44 16.66 -10.09
CA THR A 92 -15.81 16.83 -11.49
C THR A 92 -16.85 15.78 -11.84
N LYS A 93 -18.06 16.22 -12.17
CA LYS A 93 -19.10 15.34 -12.71
C LYS A 93 -18.90 15.23 -14.21
N LEU A 94 -18.54 14.04 -14.68
CA LEU A 94 -18.56 13.72 -16.10
C LEU A 94 -19.89 13.03 -16.38
N ASP A 95 -20.82 13.71 -17.01
CA ASP A 95 -22.20 13.25 -17.24
C ASP A 95 -22.33 11.98 -18.09
N ALA A 96 -21.23 11.55 -18.72
CA ALA A 96 -21.20 10.38 -19.59
C ALA A 96 -20.58 9.13 -18.95
N VAL A 97 -20.26 9.12 -17.64
CA VAL A 97 -19.74 7.93 -16.97
C VAL A 97 -20.87 7.00 -16.60
N THR A 98 -20.80 5.76 -17.08
CA THR A 98 -21.75 4.68 -16.73
C THR A 98 -21.37 4.07 -15.39
N ASP A 99 -22.29 3.42 -14.70
CA ASP A 99 -21.97 2.63 -13.53
C ASP A 99 -21.30 1.31 -13.94
N GLY A 100 -20.37 0.82 -13.11
CA GLY A 100 -19.64 -0.43 -13.32
C GLY A 100 -18.12 -0.26 -13.33
N ARG A 101 -17.41 -1.37 -13.29
CA ARG A 101 -15.95 -1.41 -13.22
C ARG A 101 -15.30 -0.61 -14.36
N LYS A 102 -14.33 0.22 -14.00
CA LYS A 102 -13.57 1.05 -14.94
C LYS A 102 -12.12 0.59 -15.06
N ALA A 103 -11.61 0.60 -16.28
CA ALA A 103 -10.19 0.55 -16.54
C ALA A 103 -9.70 1.98 -16.80
N LEU A 104 -8.69 2.40 -16.04
CA LEU A 104 -8.12 3.75 -16.10
C LEU A 104 -6.69 3.66 -16.61
N VAL A 105 -6.35 4.48 -17.60
CA VAL A 105 -5.02 4.48 -18.24
C VAL A 105 -4.54 5.92 -18.37
N GLY A 106 -3.33 6.21 -17.87
CA GLY A 106 -2.70 7.52 -18.00
C GLY A 106 -1.90 7.62 -19.31
N ILE A 107 -2.08 8.73 -20.05
CA ILE A 107 -1.28 9.09 -21.23
C ILE A 107 -0.95 10.58 -21.14
N GLY A 108 0.31 10.91 -20.89
CA GLY A 108 0.73 12.30 -20.66
C GLY A 108 0.03 12.88 -19.43
N THR A 109 -0.69 13.99 -19.59
CA THR A 109 -1.51 14.61 -18.53
C THR A 109 -2.93 14.09 -18.45
N LYS A 110 -3.31 13.15 -19.35
CA LYS A 110 -4.69 12.69 -19.46
C LYS A 110 -4.89 11.30 -18.88
N ILE A 111 -6.01 11.10 -18.22
CA ILE A 111 -6.49 9.80 -17.74
C ILE A 111 -7.67 9.38 -18.63
N LEU A 112 -7.51 8.26 -19.33
CA LEU A 112 -8.57 7.66 -20.14
C LEU A 112 -9.41 6.74 -19.28
N ILE A 113 -10.74 6.81 -19.42
CA ILE A 113 -11.73 6.05 -18.67
C ILE A 113 -12.45 5.11 -19.61
N PHE A 114 -12.26 3.80 -19.44
CA PHE A 114 -12.93 2.77 -20.21
C PHE A 114 -13.97 2.02 -19.35
N PRO A 115 -15.07 1.53 -19.97
CA PRO A 115 -15.40 1.51 -21.38
C PRO A 115 -16.00 2.82 -21.93
N ASP A 116 -16.20 3.85 -21.11
CA ASP A 116 -16.93 5.08 -21.50
C ASP A 116 -16.20 5.92 -22.54
N LYS A 117 -14.93 5.64 -22.84
CA LYS A 117 -14.10 6.35 -23.84
C LYS A 117 -13.96 7.85 -23.54
N LEU A 118 -13.89 8.20 -22.26
CA LEU A 118 -13.71 9.56 -21.80
C LEU A 118 -12.24 9.84 -21.47
N ALA A 119 -11.84 11.11 -21.58
CA ALA A 119 -10.53 11.57 -21.16
C ALA A 119 -10.70 12.69 -20.13
N PHE A 120 -10.01 12.54 -18.99
CA PHE A 120 -9.90 13.57 -17.97
C PHE A 120 -8.49 14.17 -18.04
N ASP A 121 -8.36 15.48 -18.11
CA ASP A 121 -7.06 16.17 -18.09
C ASP A 121 -6.73 16.60 -16.67
N THR A 122 -5.50 16.29 -16.23
CA THR A 122 -4.99 16.60 -14.88
C THR A 122 -4.14 17.87 -14.84
N ALA A 123 -3.92 18.54 -15.99
CA ALA A 123 -3.17 19.79 -16.07
C ALA A 123 -4.03 21.01 -15.73
#